data_0ea0269d582b8ea2edfd0eaddc35d4e3
#
_entry.id   0ea0269d582b8ea2edfd0eaddc35d4e3
#
_cell.length_a   1.000
_cell.length_b   1.000
_cell.length_c   1.000
_cell.angle_alpha   90.00
_cell.angle_beta   90.00
_cell.angle_gamma   90.00
#
_symmetry.space_group_name_H-M   'P 1'
#
loop_
_entity.id
_entity.type
_entity.pdbx_description
1 polymer ?
#
loop_
_entity_poly.entity_id
_entity_poly.type
_entity_poly.pdbx_seq_one_letter_code
_entity_poly.pdbx_strand_id
1 'polypeptide(L)'
;MGHDSSKAKAYVKEGCPFSFKFLAFMAEAKLLDEIEIVRLREGDPDYEAAKRKLEEQLGKAASFPTVEIEPNRYMTDSDRLIEHYANRKGLRPDEMPVLSLYKQGILPKLFELHKLKTGGAKS
;
A
#
# COMPACT_ATOMS: atom_id res chain seq x y z
N MET A 1 18.06 8.89 17.92
CA MET A 1 17.83 8.67 17.25
C MET A 1 16.76 9.12 16.95
N GLY A 2 16.29 9.72 17.19
CA GLY A 2 15.20 10.36 16.82
C GLY A 2 14.43 9.62 15.82
N HIS A 3 14.64 9.87 14.68
CA HIS A 3 13.89 9.13 13.70
C HIS A 3 14.67 7.94 13.22
N ASP A 4 13.95 7.00 12.71
CA ASP A 4 14.55 5.76 12.26
C ASP A 4 14.56 5.77 10.73
N SER A 5 15.70 6.10 10.15
CA SER A 5 15.82 6.18 8.72
C SER A 5 15.80 4.82 8.04
N SER A 6 15.88 3.73 8.83
CA SER A 6 15.84 2.39 8.27
C SER A 6 14.41 1.89 8.04
N LYS A 7 13.42 2.63 8.51
CA LYS A 7 12.04 2.22 8.29
C LYS A 7 11.67 2.31 6.81
N ALA A 8 10.96 1.30 6.34
CA ALA A 8 10.41 1.31 5.00
C ALA A 8 9.39 2.44 4.89
N LYS A 9 9.32 3.06 3.70
CA LYS A 9 8.34 4.11 3.44
C LYS A 9 7.22 3.55 2.60
N ALA A 10 6.00 3.62 3.13
CA ALA A 10 4.83 3.10 2.44
C ALA A 10 4.03 4.27 1.86
N TYR A 11 4.01 4.36 0.54
CA TYR A 11 3.25 5.40 -0.15
C TYR A 11 1.86 4.85 -0.43
N VAL A 12 0.86 5.46 0.20
CA VAL A 12 -0.53 5.03 0.08
C VAL A 12 -1.38 6.20 -0.39
N LYS A 13 -2.42 5.88 -1.13
CA LYS A 13 -3.30 6.90 -1.68
C LYS A 13 -4.65 6.84 -0.97
N GLU A 14 -5.14 8.00 -0.52
CA GLU A 14 -6.45 8.06 0.11
C GLU A 14 -7.52 7.62 -0.87
N GLY A 15 -8.45 6.81 -0.37
CA GLY A 15 -9.54 6.32 -1.20
C GLY A 15 -9.18 5.14 -2.07
N CYS A 16 -7.96 4.65 -2.00
CA CYS A 16 -7.55 3.51 -2.82
C CYS A 16 -7.82 2.21 -2.07
N PRO A 17 -8.66 1.32 -2.63
CA PRO A 17 -8.99 0.06 -1.96
C PRO A 17 -7.78 -0.83 -1.70
N PHE A 18 -6.79 -0.76 -2.57
CA PHE A 18 -5.61 -1.61 -2.44
C PHE A 18 -4.64 -1.07 -1.42
N SER A 19 -4.53 0.26 -1.30
CA SER A 19 -3.77 0.87 -0.21
C SER A 19 -4.39 0.50 1.13
N PHE A 20 -5.71 0.55 1.22
CA PHE A 20 -6.38 0.18 2.47
C PHE A 20 -6.17 -1.29 2.80
N LYS A 21 -6.23 -2.16 1.78
CA LYS A 21 -5.99 -3.59 2.00
C LYS A 21 -4.62 -3.84 2.65
N PHE A 22 -3.60 -3.18 2.12
CA PHE A 22 -2.26 -3.31 2.67
C PHE A 22 -2.19 -2.80 4.10
N LEU A 23 -2.76 -1.61 4.35
CA LEU A 23 -2.73 -1.04 5.69
C LEU A 23 -3.53 -1.88 6.68
N ALA A 24 -4.66 -2.44 6.25
CA ALA A 24 -5.46 -3.31 7.11
C ALA A 24 -4.64 -4.53 7.53
N PHE A 25 -3.92 -5.12 6.59
CA PHE A 25 -3.03 -6.23 6.92
C PHE A 25 -1.97 -5.79 7.94
N MET A 26 -1.29 -4.67 7.67
CA MET A 26 -0.22 -4.22 8.57
C MET A 26 -0.75 -3.91 9.95
N ALA A 27 -1.96 -3.33 10.02
CA ALA A 27 -2.56 -3.02 11.33
C ALA A 27 -2.90 -4.29 12.09
N GLU A 28 -3.54 -5.23 11.43
CA GLU A 28 -3.92 -6.49 12.09
C GLU A 28 -2.69 -7.29 12.49
N ALA A 29 -1.65 -7.25 11.68
CA ALA A 29 -0.40 -7.93 11.98
C ALA A 29 0.45 -7.20 13.02
N LYS A 30 0.01 -6.00 13.44
CA LYS A 30 0.75 -5.17 14.39
C LYS A 30 2.12 -4.77 13.87
N LEU A 31 2.16 -4.44 12.58
CA LEU A 31 3.39 -4.06 11.90
C LEU A 31 3.43 -2.59 11.51
N LEU A 32 2.41 -1.80 11.87
CA LEU A 32 2.39 -0.40 11.45
C LEU A 32 3.59 0.39 11.94
N ASP A 33 4.14 -0.01 13.07
CA ASP A 33 5.31 0.69 13.63
C ASP A 33 6.58 0.44 12.82
N GLU A 34 6.56 -0.55 11.94
CA GLU A 34 7.75 -0.88 11.16
C GLU A 34 7.84 -0.12 9.85
N ILE A 35 6.81 0.68 9.54
CA ILE A 35 6.81 1.47 8.32
C ILE A 35 6.50 2.92 8.63
N GLU A 36 6.98 3.78 7.75
CA GLU A 36 6.60 5.19 7.75
C GLU A 36 5.54 5.35 6.68
N ILE A 37 4.33 5.77 7.06
CA ILE A 37 3.22 5.89 6.13
C ILE A 37 3.22 7.29 5.53
N VAL A 38 3.33 7.36 4.20
CA VAL A 38 3.22 8.61 3.46
C VAL A 38 1.85 8.61 2.80
N ARG A 39 0.92 9.38 3.37
CA ARG A 39 -0.45 9.45 2.85
C ARG A 39 -0.54 10.49 1.78
N LEU A 40 -1.05 10.08 0.64
CA LEU A 40 -1.17 10.96 -0.51
C LEU A 40 -2.64 11.14 -0.86
N ARG A 41 -3.01 12.35 -1.23
CA ARG A 41 -4.38 12.65 -1.62
C ARG A 41 -4.35 13.36 -2.97
N GLU A 42 -5.11 12.83 -3.90
CA GLU A 42 -5.26 13.47 -5.21
C GLU A 42 -5.72 14.91 -5.04
N GLY A 43 -5.09 15.82 -5.77
CA GLY A 43 -5.40 17.24 -5.66
C GLY A 43 -4.46 18.03 -4.78
N ASP A 44 -3.71 17.35 -3.93
CA ASP A 44 -2.72 18.05 -3.10
C ASP A 44 -1.42 18.24 -3.89
N PRO A 45 -0.71 19.35 -3.65
CA PRO A 45 0.57 19.57 -4.34
C PRO A 45 1.57 18.45 -4.11
N ASP A 46 1.58 17.90 -2.90
CA ASP A 46 2.50 16.83 -2.55
C ASP A 46 2.24 15.55 -3.34
N TYR A 47 0.98 15.34 -3.75
CA TYR A 47 0.61 14.14 -4.47
C TYR A 47 1.35 14.06 -5.82
N GLU A 48 1.33 15.15 -6.58
CA GLU A 48 1.96 15.14 -7.89
C GLU A 48 3.48 14.99 -7.79
N ALA A 49 4.09 15.64 -6.81
CA ALA A 49 5.52 15.52 -6.62
C ALA A 49 5.92 14.10 -6.25
N ALA A 50 5.18 13.48 -5.33
CA ALA A 50 5.48 12.12 -4.90
C ALA A 50 5.24 11.14 -6.04
N LYS A 51 4.17 11.34 -6.79
CA LYS A 51 3.86 10.47 -7.92
C LYS A 51 4.97 10.50 -8.96
N ARG A 52 5.47 11.70 -9.27
CA ARG A 52 6.55 11.85 -10.23
C ARG A 52 7.81 11.16 -9.76
N LYS A 53 8.14 11.33 -8.47
CA LYS A 53 9.30 10.69 -7.90
C LYS A 53 9.20 9.17 -7.98
N LEU A 54 8.03 8.63 -7.65
CA LEU A 54 7.82 7.19 -7.72
C LEU A 54 7.94 6.68 -9.16
N GLU A 55 7.39 7.42 -10.11
CA GLU A 55 7.48 7.01 -11.50
C GLU A 55 8.91 6.99 -12.01
N GLU A 56 9.71 7.95 -11.56
CA GLU A 56 11.13 7.95 -11.92
C GLU A 56 11.84 6.72 -11.35
N GLN A 57 11.53 6.38 -10.11
CA GLN A 57 12.17 5.25 -9.46
C GLN A 57 11.69 3.92 -10.01
N LEU A 58 10.42 3.84 -10.38
CA LEU A 58 9.84 2.58 -10.86
C LEU A 58 10.04 2.36 -12.35
N GLY A 59 10.26 3.42 -13.11
CA GLY A 59 10.35 3.32 -14.55
C GLY A 59 9.02 3.04 -15.22
N LYS A 60 7.93 3.33 -14.54
CA LYS A 60 6.58 3.09 -15.05
C LYS A 60 5.60 3.94 -14.25
N ALA A 61 4.34 3.91 -14.64
CA ALA A 61 3.31 4.67 -13.97
C ALA A 61 3.24 4.27 -12.48
N ALA A 62 3.00 5.26 -11.63
CA ALA A 62 2.89 5.02 -10.20
C ALA A 62 1.62 4.23 -9.89
N SER A 63 1.71 3.33 -8.94
CA SER A 63 0.57 2.61 -8.42
C SER A 63 0.65 2.63 -6.90
N PHE A 64 -0.48 2.35 -6.25
CA PHE A 64 -0.53 2.38 -4.79
C PHE A 64 -1.20 1.13 -4.27
N PRO A 65 -0.69 0.57 -3.19
CA PRO A 65 0.46 1.04 -2.41
C PRO A 65 1.79 0.73 -3.10
N THR A 66 2.78 1.55 -2.82
CA THR A 66 4.16 1.30 -3.20
C THR A 66 5.01 1.49 -1.96
N VAL A 67 5.89 0.55 -1.67
CA VAL A 67 6.72 0.63 -0.49
C VAL A 67 8.19 0.60 -0.87
N GLU A 68 8.92 1.57 -0.37
CA GLU A 68 10.37 1.54 -0.44
C GLU A 68 10.85 0.68 0.71
N ILE A 69 11.02 -0.60 0.44
CA ILE A 69 11.32 -1.58 1.49
C ILE A 69 12.74 -1.47 2.01
N GLU A 70 13.62 -0.95 1.20
CA GLU A 70 14.99 -0.61 1.56
C GLU A 70 15.35 0.62 0.74
N PRO A 71 16.38 1.36 1.11
CA PRO A 71 16.76 2.53 0.32
C PRO A 71 16.91 2.18 -1.16
N ASN A 72 16.15 2.89 -1.98
CA ASN A 72 16.15 2.74 -3.45
C ASN A 72 15.65 1.38 -3.93
N ARG A 73 14.95 0.65 -3.09
CA ARG A 73 14.38 -0.63 -3.48
C ARG A 73 12.88 -0.62 -3.23
N TYR A 74 12.11 -0.63 -4.30
CA TYR A 74 10.67 -0.42 -4.25
C TYR A 74 9.92 -1.70 -4.59
N MET A 75 8.79 -1.89 -3.93
CA MET A 75 7.89 -3.00 -4.23
C MET A 75 6.48 -2.47 -4.35
N THR A 76 5.77 -2.93 -5.38
CA THR A 76 4.38 -2.54 -5.63
C THR A 76 3.46 -3.74 -5.48
N ASP A 77 2.15 -3.50 -5.60
CA ASP A 77 1.15 -4.57 -5.58
C ASP A 77 0.85 -5.01 -4.15
N SER A 78 -0.38 -4.71 -3.71
CA SER A 78 -0.76 -4.98 -2.33
C SER A 78 -0.61 -6.45 -1.95
N ASP A 79 -0.93 -7.37 -2.87
CA ASP A 79 -0.80 -8.80 -2.54
C ASP A 79 0.65 -9.20 -2.35
N ARG A 80 1.54 -8.68 -3.19
CA ARG A 80 2.97 -8.97 -3.04
C ARG A 80 3.54 -8.37 -1.77
N LEU A 81 3.09 -7.18 -1.42
CA LEU A 81 3.54 -6.53 -0.19
C LEU A 81 3.07 -7.30 1.03
N ILE A 82 1.81 -7.74 1.02
CA ILE A 82 1.28 -8.52 2.11
C ILE A 82 2.08 -9.82 2.26
N GLU A 83 2.34 -10.49 1.14
CA GLU A 83 3.11 -11.72 1.17
C GLU A 83 4.52 -11.49 1.71
N HIS A 84 5.15 -10.40 1.28
CA HIS A 84 6.49 -10.06 1.72
C HIS A 84 6.57 -9.94 3.24
N TYR A 85 5.66 -9.17 3.82
CA TYR A 85 5.68 -8.96 5.27
C TYR A 85 5.19 -10.17 6.04
N ALA A 86 4.21 -10.89 5.48
CA ALA A 86 3.73 -12.10 6.13
C ALA A 86 4.84 -13.14 6.22
N ASN A 87 5.59 -13.32 5.13
CA ASN A 87 6.67 -14.31 5.12
C ASN A 87 7.76 -13.95 6.11
N ARG A 88 8.08 -12.67 6.23
CA ARG A 88 9.11 -12.23 7.18
C ARG A 88 8.72 -12.49 8.61
N LYS A 89 7.43 -12.46 8.92
CA LYS A 89 6.96 -12.59 10.29
C LYS A 89 6.31 -13.93 10.59
N GLY A 90 6.28 -14.83 9.61
CA GLY A 90 5.67 -16.14 9.83
C GLY A 90 4.17 -16.07 9.99
N LEU A 91 3.52 -15.11 9.32
CA LEU A 91 2.08 -14.92 9.43
C LEU A 91 1.37 -15.52 8.22
N ARG A 92 0.09 -15.81 8.42
CA ARG A 92 -0.75 -16.37 7.37
C ARG A 92 -1.92 -15.44 7.10
N PRO A 93 -1.85 -14.66 6.01
CA PRO A 93 -2.90 -13.66 5.75
C PRO A 93 -4.29 -14.27 5.64
N ASP A 94 -4.41 -15.48 5.14
CA ASP A 94 -5.71 -16.13 5.01
C ASP A 94 -6.32 -16.51 6.36
N GLU A 95 -5.55 -16.42 7.43
CA GLU A 95 -6.06 -16.69 8.77
C GLU A 95 -6.28 -15.41 9.57
N MET A 96 -6.20 -14.25 8.92
CA MET A 96 -6.38 -12.98 9.58
C MET A 96 -7.81 -12.48 9.38
N PRO A 97 -8.63 -12.47 10.45
CA PRO A 97 -10.06 -12.23 10.29
C PRO A 97 -10.43 -10.84 9.77
N VAL A 98 -9.76 -9.80 10.23
CA VAL A 98 -10.11 -8.45 9.76
C VAL A 98 -9.77 -8.30 8.28
N LEU A 99 -8.59 -8.76 7.89
CA LEU A 99 -8.20 -8.72 6.48
C LEU A 99 -9.19 -9.51 5.62
N SER A 100 -9.57 -10.69 6.09
CA SER A 100 -10.51 -11.55 5.35
C SER A 100 -11.87 -10.88 5.21
N LEU A 101 -12.35 -10.25 6.28
CA LEU A 101 -13.63 -9.54 6.22
C LEU A 101 -13.59 -8.43 5.17
N TYR A 102 -12.49 -7.69 5.13
CA TYR A 102 -12.35 -6.64 4.13
C TYR A 102 -12.32 -7.21 2.71
N LYS A 103 -11.49 -8.24 2.51
CA LYS A 103 -11.30 -8.81 1.17
C LYS A 103 -12.57 -9.44 0.62
N GLN A 104 -13.35 -10.09 1.49
CA GLN A 104 -14.54 -10.80 1.05
C GLN A 104 -15.79 -9.95 1.12
N GLY A 105 -15.87 -9.04 2.09
CA GLY A 105 -17.09 -8.32 2.35
C GLY A 105 -17.21 -6.99 1.62
N ILE A 106 -16.13 -6.24 1.52
CA ILE A 106 -16.25 -4.88 0.98
C ILE A 106 -15.31 -4.59 -0.17
N LEU A 107 -14.15 -5.24 -0.23
CA LEU A 107 -13.20 -4.96 -1.30
C LEU A 107 -13.78 -5.16 -2.69
N PRO A 108 -14.57 -6.22 -2.96
CA PRO A 108 -15.10 -6.39 -4.31
C PRO A 108 -15.95 -5.21 -4.75
N LYS A 109 -16.74 -4.65 -3.82
CA LYS A 109 -17.57 -3.49 -4.15
C LYS A 109 -16.71 -2.25 -4.36
N LEU A 110 -15.71 -2.06 -3.52
CA LEU A 110 -14.80 -0.93 -3.69
C LEU A 110 -14.02 -1.04 -5.00
N PHE A 111 -13.64 -2.25 -5.36
CA PHE A 111 -12.94 -2.47 -6.61
C PHE A 111 -13.83 -2.09 -7.81
N GLU A 112 -15.09 -2.47 -7.76
CA GLU A 112 -16.05 -2.08 -8.79
C GLU A 112 -16.12 -0.57 -8.95
N LEU A 113 -16.27 0.12 -7.83
CA LEU A 113 -16.35 1.57 -7.85
C LEU A 113 -15.06 2.22 -8.32
N HIS A 114 -13.93 1.63 -7.91
CA HIS A 114 -12.62 2.13 -8.32
C HIS A 114 -12.44 1.98 -9.83
N LYS A 115 -12.87 0.87 -10.38
CA LYS A 115 -12.78 0.64 -11.82
C LYS A 115 -13.61 1.67 -12.60
N LEU A 116 -14.81 1.94 -12.12
CA LEU A 116 -15.66 2.94 -12.78
C LEU A 116 -15.01 4.32 -12.75
N LYS A 117 -14.40 4.65 -11.61
CA LYS A 117 -13.76 5.96 -11.46
C LYS A 117 -12.52 6.09 -12.34
N THR A 118 -11.77 5.02 -12.50
CA THR A 118 -10.47 5.07 -13.19
C THR A 118 -10.50 4.53 -14.60
N GLY A 119 -11.68 4.24 -15.13
CA GLY A 119 -11.79 3.70 -16.47
C GLY A 119 -11.31 2.27 -16.58
N GLY A 120 -11.32 1.53 -15.48
CA GLY A 120 -10.92 0.15 -15.48
C GLY A 120 -9.48 -0.11 -15.09
N ALA A 121 -8.72 0.94 -14.79
CA ALA A 121 -7.32 0.78 -14.39
C ALA A 121 -7.24 0.07 -13.04
N LYS A 122 -6.17 -0.67 -12.85
CA LYS A 122 -5.89 -1.34 -11.58
C LYS A 122 -4.68 -0.73 -10.92
N SER A 123 -4.62 -0.82 -9.61
CA SER A 123 -3.41 -0.45 -8.91
C SER A 123 -2.51 -1.65 -8.66
#